data_bc557ad5e529b614689024135a1da8e0
#
_entry.id   bc557ad5e529b614689024135a1da8e0
#
_cell.length_a   1.000
_cell.length_b   1.000
_cell.length_c   1.000
_cell.angle_alpha   90.00
_cell.angle_beta   90.00
_cell.angle_gamma   90.00
#
_symmetry.space_group_name_H-M   'P 1'
#
loop_
_entity.id
_entity.type
_entity.pdbx_description
1 polymer ?
#
loop_
_entity_poly.entity_id
_entity_poly.type
_entity_poly.pdbx_seq_one_letter_code
_entity_poly.pdbx_strand_id
1 'polypeptide(L)'
;MRKDGIPAENAQGRPRSPRCLLRLLALLLAAFALLSAVWYVTAYRPYDAYVSALRAQPGFREDPGFPECGVDGEGCTCNVARPGFLHWTGNLGIGLPALTLENGEEAVFTDSLIIWPRMTGEPELGVILYEYDVQEGGVTCTGHQLYIAPDGTYIPYGDAAEDAANEAVLAAHRENVETLLSRAREIWGIP
;
A
#
# COMPACT_ATOMS: atom_id res chain seq x y z
N MET A 1 20.75 -27.19 -72.15
CA MET A 1 20.33 -26.35 -71.02
C MET A 1 19.57 -27.25 -70.01
N ARG A 2 20.24 -27.66 -68.94
CA ARG A 2 19.68 -28.45 -67.84
C ARG A 2 19.20 -27.48 -66.79
N LYS A 3 17.89 -27.49 -66.45
CA LYS A 3 17.34 -26.77 -65.30
C LYS A 3 17.43 -27.70 -64.10
N ASP A 4 18.34 -27.40 -63.21
CA ASP A 4 18.46 -28.06 -61.90
C ASP A 4 17.40 -27.50 -61.01
N GLY A 5 16.37 -28.32 -60.72
CA GLY A 5 15.32 -28.01 -59.75
C GLY A 5 15.88 -28.19 -58.34
N ILE A 6 15.85 -27.12 -57.55
CA ILE A 6 16.13 -27.13 -56.09
C ILE A 6 14.96 -27.83 -55.39
N PRO A 7 15.18 -28.91 -54.62
CA PRO A 7 14.11 -29.49 -53.84
C PRO A 7 13.74 -28.56 -52.70
N ALA A 8 12.48 -28.19 -52.64
CA ALA A 8 11.92 -27.48 -51.51
C ALA A 8 11.96 -28.41 -50.26
N GLU A 9 12.83 -28.07 -49.32
CA GLU A 9 12.96 -28.75 -48.04
C GLU A 9 11.70 -28.45 -47.20
N ASN A 10 10.80 -29.43 -47.20
CA ASN A 10 9.59 -29.43 -46.37
C ASN A 10 10.00 -29.45 -44.89
N ALA A 11 10.14 -28.30 -44.27
CA ALA A 11 10.21 -28.17 -42.82
C ALA A 11 8.85 -28.51 -42.17
N GLN A 12 8.44 -29.77 -42.30
CA GLN A 12 7.30 -30.30 -41.54
C GLN A 12 7.73 -30.38 -40.08
N GLY A 13 7.35 -29.33 -39.29
CA GLY A 13 7.48 -29.36 -37.85
C GLY A 13 6.84 -30.61 -37.27
N ARG A 14 7.66 -31.53 -36.75
CA ARG A 14 7.18 -32.77 -36.11
C ARG A 14 6.15 -32.39 -35.03
N PRO A 15 4.93 -32.97 -35.05
CA PRO A 15 3.93 -32.74 -34.02
C PRO A 15 4.52 -33.12 -32.66
N ARG A 16 4.59 -32.15 -31.74
CA ARG A 16 5.07 -32.40 -30.37
C ARG A 16 4.19 -33.49 -29.76
N SER A 17 4.80 -34.56 -29.26
CA SER A 17 4.03 -35.67 -28.70
C SER A 17 3.19 -35.14 -27.53
N PRO A 18 1.92 -35.63 -27.37
CA PRO A 18 1.02 -35.21 -26.27
C PRO A 18 1.64 -35.40 -24.89
N ARG A 19 2.55 -36.33 -24.74
CA ARG A 19 3.32 -36.56 -23.51
C ARG A 19 4.29 -35.44 -23.19
N CYS A 20 4.88 -34.80 -24.19
CA CYS A 20 5.78 -33.66 -24.00
C CYS A 20 4.97 -32.43 -23.54
N LEU A 21 3.79 -32.20 -24.11
CA LEU A 21 2.88 -31.13 -23.72
C LEU A 21 2.39 -31.30 -22.27
N LEU A 22 2.03 -32.53 -21.89
CA LEU A 22 1.60 -32.86 -20.53
C LEU A 22 2.72 -32.63 -19.51
N ARG A 23 3.96 -33.01 -19.83
CA ARG A 23 5.12 -32.75 -18.96
C ARG A 23 5.39 -31.26 -18.80
N LEU A 24 5.31 -30.50 -19.88
CA LEU A 24 5.48 -29.05 -19.84
C LEU A 24 4.38 -28.40 -18.95
N LEU A 25 3.13 -28.80 -19.14
CA LEU A 25 2.02 -28.31 -18.31
C LEU A 25 2.22 -28.64 -16.83
N ALA A 26 2.63 -29.87 -16.52
CA ALA A 26 2.91 -30.29 -15.14
C ALA A 26 4.04 -29.46 -14.51
N LEU A 27 5.12 -29.16 -15.27
CA LEU A 27 6.21 -28.30 -14.80
C LEU A 27 5.76 -26.88 -14.56
N LEU A 28 4.93 -26.31 -15.45
CA LEU A 28 4.38 -24.96 -15.28
C LEU A 28 3.46 -24.87 -14.06
N LEU A 29 2.61 -25.88 -13.83
CA LEU A 29 1.76 -25.93 -12.64
C LEU A 29 2.60 -26.07 -11.34
N ALA A 30 3.64 -26.90 -11.35
CA ALA A 30 4.53 -27.05 -10.21
C ALA A 30 5.30 -25.74 -9.93
N ALA A 31 5.80 -25.06 -10.96
CA ALA A 31 6.47 -23.77 -10.83
C ALA A 31 5.50 -22.69 -10.29
N PHE A 32 4.27 -22.65 -10.79
CA PHE A 32 3.23 -21.75 -10.31
C PHE A 32 2.87 -22.01 -8.84
N ALA A 33 2.69 -23.26 -8.47
CA ALA A 33 2.42 -23.65 -7.08
C ALA A 33 3.56 -23.25 -6.13
N LEU A 34 4.82 -23.48 -6.56
CA LEU A 34 5.98 -23.07 -5.79
C LEU A 34 6.05 -21.55 -5.63
N LEU A 35 5.87 -20.80 -6.72
CA LEU A 35 5.86 -19.32 -6.69
C LEU A 35 4.75 -18.81 -5.77
N SER A 36 3.55 -19.39 -5.85
CA SER A 36 2.42 -19.02 -4.99
C SER A 36 2.70 -19.32 -3.52
N ALA A 37 3.34 -20.46 -3.21
CA ALA A 37 3.72 -20.81 -1.85
C ALA A 37 4.79 -19.84 -1.30
N VAL A 38 5.81 -19.52 -2.09
CA VAL A 38 6.83 -18.54 -1.73
C VAL A 38 6.18 -17.18 -1.45
N TRP A 39 5.36 -16.70 -2.38
CA TRP A 39 4.64 -15.44 -2.21
C TRP A 39 3.79 -15.44 -0.93
N TYR A 40 3.02 -16.50 -0.70
CA TYR A 40 2.16 -16.60 0.50
C TYR A 40 2.98 -16.51 1.79
N VAL A 41 4.09 -17.23 1.89
CA VAL A 41 4.92 -17.28 3.10
C VAL A 41 5.70 -15.98 3.31
N THR A 42 6.21 -15.37 2.23
CA THR A 42 7.13 -14.23 2.33
C THR A 42 6.45 -12.86 2.24
N ALA A 43 5.36 -12.75 1.49
CA ALA A 43 4.68 -11.47 1.26
C ALA A 43 3.35 -11.38 2.01
N TYR A 44 2.50 -12.41 1.96
CA TYR A 44 1.14 -12.34 2.48
C TYR A 44 1.05 -12.64 3.98
N ARG A 45 1.62 -13.77 4.43
CA ARG A 45 1.53 -14.24 5.81
C ARG A 45 2.10 -13.26 6.87
N PRO A 46 3.18 -12.50 6.61
CA PRO A 46 3.68 -11.52 7.59
C PRO A 46 2.63 -10.50 8.04
N TYR A 47 1.62 -10.22 7.21
CA TYR A 47 0.54 -9.30 7.56
C TYR A 47 -0.40 -9.84 8.65
N ASP A 48 -0.38 -11.16 8.95
CA ASP A 48 -1.12 -11.73 10.08
C ASP A 48 -0.69 -11.11 11.42
N ALA A 49 0.59 -10.75 11.55
CA ALA A 49 1.11 -10.10 12.74
C ALA A 49 0.55 -8.67 12.88
N TYR A 50 0.48 -7.90 11.78
CA TYR A 50 -0.08 -6.55 11.81
C TYR A 50 -1.59 -6.55 12.10
N VAL A 51 -2.35 -7.47 11.50
CA VAL A 51 -3.78 -7.64 11.80
C VAL A 51 -3.99 -8.03 13.25
N SER A 52 -3.19 -8.95 13.77
CA SER A 52 -3.28 -9.39 15.17
C SER A 52 -2.95 -8.25 16.14
N ALA A 53 -1.93 -7.45 15.84
CA ALA A 53 -1.55 -6.29 16.63
C ALA A 53 -2.66 -5.22 16.63
N LEU A 54 -3.29 -4.97 15.47
CA LEU A 54 -4.40 -4.04 15.35
C LEU A 54 -5.61 -4.51 16.19
N ARG A 55 -6.00 -5.78 16.04
CA ARG A 55 -7.13 -6.34 16.80
C ARG A 55 -6.89 -6.42 18.31
N ALA A 56 -5.64 -6.40 18.74
CA ALA A 56 -5.27 -6.38 20.15
C ALA A 56 -5.35 -4.97 20.77
N GLN A 57 -5.56 -3.91 19.98
CA GLN A 57 -5.66 -2.56 20.50
C GLN A 57 -6.91 -2.39 21.38
N PRO A 58 -6.79 -1.73 22.54
CA PRO A 58 -7.92 -1.45 23.40
C PRO A 58 -9.01 -0.66 22.66
N GLY A 59 -10.25 -1.15 22.73
CA GLY A 59 -11.39 -0.46 22.12
C GLY A 59 -11.47 -0.57 20.59
N PHE A 60 -10.58 -1.33 19.94
CA PHE A 60 -10.65 -1.52 18.48
C PHE A 60 -11.97 -2.19 18.09
N ARG A 61 -12.63 -1.60 17.11
CA ARG A 61 -13.90 -2.09 16.52
C ARG A 61 -13.70 -2.25 15.02
N GLU A 62 -13.67 -3.52 14.58
CA GLU A 62 -13.56 -3.86 13.17
C GLU A 62 -14.82 -3.44 12.39
N ASP A 63 -14.64 -2.90 11.18
CA ASP A 63 -15.76 -2.57 10.30
C ASP A 63 -16.35 -3.87 9.71
N PRO A 64 -17.65 -4.15 9.89
CA PRO A 64 -18.26 -5.36 9.34
C PRO A 64 -18.22 -5.46 7.81
N GLY A 65 -18.13 -4.33 7.10
CA GLY A 65 -18.10 -4.26 5.65
C GLY A 65 -16.67 -4.33 5.06
N PHE A 66 -15.66 -4.04 5.89
CA PHE A 66 -14.27 -3.97 5.47
C PHE A 66 -13.37 -4.70 6.47
N PRO A 67 -13.18 -6.03 6.29
CA PRO A 67 -12.30 -6.81 7.16
C PRO A 67 -10.90 -6.19 7.24
N GLU A 68 -10.30 -6.28 8.45
CA GLU A 68 -8.97 -5.71 8.73
C GLU A 68 -8.91 -4.17 8.68
N CYS A 69 -10.09 -3.52 8.65
CA CYS A 69 -10.27 -2.09 8.86
C CYS A 69 -11.12 -1.86 10.11
N GLY A 70 -10.96 -0.73 10.77
CA GLY A 70 -11.77 -0.38 11.93
C GLY A 70 -11.35 0.92 12.57
N VAL A 71 -11.93 1.17 13.75
CA VAL A 71 -11.65 2.36 14.54
C VAL A 71 -11.13 1.89 15.90
N ASP A 72 -10.04 2.48 16.37
CA ASP A 72 -9.46 2.19 17.68
C ASP A 72 -10.19 2.90 18.81
N GLY A 73 -9.74 2.69 20.07
CA GLY A 73 -10.36 3.30 21.26
C GLY A 73 -10.21 4.83 21.33
N GLU A 74 -9.33 5.44 20.53
CA GLU A 74 -9.10 6.88 20.44
C GLU A 74 -9.84 7.52 19.27
N GLY A 75 -10.52 6.73 18.45
CA GLY A 75 -11.28 7.20 17.30
C GLY A 75 -10.46 7.27 16.01
N CYS A 76 -9.19 6.82 16.01
CA CYS A 76 -8.37 6.73 14.81
C CYS A 76 -8.88 5.60 13.91
N THR A 77 -8.99 5.89 12.61
CA THR A 77 -9.26 4.85 11.61
C THR A 77 -7.98 4.09 11.34
N CYS A 78 -8.05 2.76 11.34
CA CYS A 78 -6.90 1.91 11.11
C CYS A 78 -7.23 0.83 10.09
N ASN A 79 -6.27 0.49 9.22
CA ASN A 79 -6.44 -0.59 8.27
C ASN A 79 -5.14 -1.35 8.00
N VAL A 80 -5.29 -2.62 7.63
CA VAL A 80 -4.21 -3.47 7.14
C VAL A 80 -4.61 -4.00 5.78
N ALA A 81 -4.03 -3.44 4.72
CA ALA A 81 -4.25 -3.91 3.36
C ALA A 81 -3.16 -4.91 2.98
N ARG A 82 -3.53 -6.18 2.87
CA ARG A 82 -2.60 -7.25 2.47
C ARG A 82 -2.18 -7.11 1.01
N PRO A 83 -0.97 -7.58 0.65
CA PRO A 83 -0.56 -7.58 -0.75
C PRO A 83 -1.49 -8.46 -1.60
N GLY A 84 -1.90 -7.96 -2.75
CA GLY A 84 -2.59 -8.74 -3.77
C GLY A 84 -1.72 -9.87 -4.31
N PHE A 85 -2.33 -10.85 -5.01
CA PHE A 85 -1.59 -11.99 -5.56
C PHE A 85 -0.41 -11.56 -6.45
N LEU A 86 0.77 -12.07 -6.16
CA LEU A 86 2.07 -11.72 -6.76
C LEU A 86 2.51 -10.26 -6.57
N HIS A 87 1.81 -9.48 -5.75
CA HIS A 87 2.35 -8.23 -5.23
C HIS A 87 3.17 -8.53 -3.97
N TRP A 88 4.26 -7.79 -3.77
CA TRP A 88 5.19 -8.08 -2.66
C TRP A 88 4.96 -7.20 -1.45
N THR A 89 4.19 -6.13 -1.61
CA THR A 89 3.86 -5.18 -0.56
C THR A 89 2.36 -4.89 -0.52
N GLY A 90 1.80 -4.85 0.68
CA GLY A 90 0.54 -4.21 1.02
C GLY A 90 0.83 -2.90 1.73
N ASN A 91 -0.13 -2.37 2.47
CA ASN A 91 0.08 -1.19 3.30
C ASN A 91 -0.68 -1.30 4.63
N LEU A 92 -0.24 -0.49 5.58
CA LEU A 92 -0.93 -0.22 6.83
C LEU A 92 -1.35 1.24 6.79
N GLY A 93 -2.52 1.56 7.29
CA GLY A 93 -3.04 2.92 7.31
C GLY A 93 -3.54 3.32 8.68
N ILE A 94 -3.27 4.56 9.07
CA ILE A 94 -3.87 5.22 10.23
C ILE A 94 -4.38 6.58 9.78
N GLY A 95 -5.64 6.90 10.08
CA GLY A 95 -6.21 8.23 9.93
C GLY A 95 -6.58 8.80 11.30
N LEU A 96 -6.43 10.09 11.48
CA LEU A 96 -6.88 10.79 12.69
C LEU A 96 -8.40 10.69 12.87
N PRO A 97 -8.93 10.87 14.08
CA PRO A 97 -10.36 10.94 14.33
C PRO A 97 -11.06 11.99 13.46
N ALA A 98 -12.36 11.82 13.27
CA ALA A 98 -13.18 12.79 12.56
C ALA A 98 -12.98 14.20 13.12
N LEU A 99 -12.79 15.18 12.23
CA LEU A 99 -12.59 16.58 12.55
C LEU A 99 -13.90 17.33 12.31
N THR A 100 -14.33 18.13 13.28
CA THR A 100 -15.45 19.09 13.08
C THR A 100 -14.88 20.41 12.59
N LEU A 101 -15.35 20.88 11.44
CA LEU A 101 -14.96 22.14 10.81
C LEU A 101 -15.61 23.35 11.53
N GLU A 102 -15.12 24.57 11.25
CA GLU A 102 -15.62 25.79 11.87
C GLU A 102 -17.11 26.06 11.63
N ASN A 103 -17.67 25.57 10.52
CA ASN A 103 -19.10 25.65 10.22
C ASN A 103 -19.96 24.58 10.91
N GLY A 104 -19.34 23.69 11.70
CA GLY A 104 -19.99 22.60 12.41
C GLY A 104 -20.22 21.33 11.58
N GLU A 105 -19.77 21.27 10.33
CA GLU A 105 -19.78 20.08 9.50
C GLU A 105 -18.62 19.15 9.86
N GLU A 106 -18.80 17.85 9.65
CA GLU A 106 -17.69 16.89 9.78
C GLU A 106 -16.83 16.90 8.54
N ALA A 107 -15.51 16.93 8.73
CA ALA A 107 -14.54 16.78 7.63
C ALA A 107 -14.70 15.40 6.99
N VAL A 108 -14.74 15.38 5.65
CA VAL A 108 -14.88 14.13 4.88
C VAL A 108 -13.61 13.28 4.98
N PHE A 109 -12.46 13.93 5.07
CA PHE A 109 -11.15 13.29 5.16
C PHE A 109 -10.38 13.83 6.36
N THR A 110 -9.51 13.02 6.92
CA THR A 110 -8.60 13.41 8.00
C THR A 110 -7.17 13.06 7.64
N ASP A 111 -6.22 13.75 8.23
CA ASP A 111 -4.81 13.46 8.04
C ASP A 111 -4.54 12.00 8.33
N SER A 112 -3.75 11.38 7.46
CA SER A 112 -3.48 9.95 7.54
C SER A 112 -2.04 9.60 7.20
N LEU A 113 -1.55 8.52 7.82
CA LEU A 113 -0.25 7.91 7.57
C LEU A 113 -0.47 6.59 6.83
N ILE A 114 0.29 6.39 5.78
CA ILE A 114 0.36 5.13 5.04
C ILE A 114 1.77 4.58 5.18
N ILE A 115 1.86 3.31 5.54
CA ILE A 115 3.12 2.61 5.76
C ILE A 115 3.19 1.44 4.78
N TRP A 116 4.25 1.36 4.01
CA TRP A 116 4.55 0.23 3.13
C TRP A 116 5.68 -0.60 3.75
N PRO A 117 5.34 -1.69 4.48
CA PRO A 117 6.34 -2.57 5.04
C PRO A 117 7.21 -3.16 3.93
N ARG A 118 8.52 -3.15 4.10
CA ARG A 118 9.45 -3.79 3.16
C ARG A 118 9.86 -5.15 3.70
N MET A 119 10.17 -6.08 2.79
CA MET A 119 10.71 -7.39 3.17
C MET A 119 12.09 -7.27 3.86
N THR A 120 12.85 -6.23 3.52
CA THR A 120 14.17 -5.92 4.08
C THR A 120 14.34 -4.41 4.15
N GLY A 121 14.96 -3.94 5.24
CA GLY A 121 15.21 -2.51 5.45
C GLY A 121 14.03 -1.79 6.14
N GLU A 122 14.12 -0.47 6.15
CA GLU A 122 13.09 0.38 6.75
C GLU A 122 11.83 0.44 5.89
N PRO A 123 10.64 0.58 6.50
CA PRO A 123 9.40 0.79 5.77
C PRO A 123 9.44 2.13 5.03
N GLU A 124 8.68 2.24 3.97
CA GLU A 124 8.38 3.50 3.31
C GLU A 124 7.16 4.13 3.95
N LEU A 125 7.22 5.43 4.23
CA LEU A 125 6.17 6.17 4.91
C LEU A 125 5.66 7.30 4.01
N GLY A 126 4.35 7.43 3.94
CA GLY A 126 3.68 8.55 3.29
C GLY A 126 2.57 9.11 4.16
N VAL A 127 2.35 10.40 4.08
CA VAL A 127 1.23 11.07 4.74
C VAL A 127 0.31 11.67 3.69
N ILE A 128 -0.99 11.68 3.98
CA ILE A 128 -1.97 12.47 3.24
C ILE A 128 -2.51 13.49 4.22
N LEU A 129 -2.26 14.77 3.94
CA LEU A 129 -2.62 15.90 4.77
C LEU A 129 -3.71 16.71 4.08
N TYR A 130 -4.72 17.14 4.82
CA TYR A 130 -5.90 17.78 4.26
C TYR A 130 -6.07 19.20 4.80
N GLU A 131 -6.08 20.17 3.90
CA GLU A 131 -6.40 21.56 4.18
C GLU A 131 -7.87 21.83 3.81
N TYR A 132 -8.62 22.44 4.72
CA TYR A 132 -10.02 22.81 4.53
C TYR A 132 -10.16 24.33 4.49
N ASP A 133 -10.82 24.83 3.44
CA ASP A 133 -11.22 26.23 3.32
C ASP A 133 -12.76 26.31 3.38
N VAL A 134 -13.26 26.88 4.47
CA VAL A 134 -14.70 27.02 4.76
C VAL A 134 -15.16 28.41 4.31
N GLN A 135 -16.02 28.45 3.30
CA GLN A 135 -16.59 29.70 2.73
C GLN A 135 -18.11 29.72 2.86
N GLU A 136 -18.74 30.91 2.67
CA GLU A 136 -20.22 31.02 2.73
C GLU A 136 -20.98 30.13 1.76
N GLY A 137 -20.32 29.62 0.71
CA GLY A 137 -20.91 28.77 -0.34
C GLY A 137 -20.59 27.27 -0.25
N GLY A 138 -19.80 26.85 0.74
CA GLY A 138 -19.38 25.45 0.90
C GLY A 138 -17.97 25.29 1.44
N VAL A 139 -17.52 24.04 1.46
CA VAL A 139 -16.18 23.66 1.93
C VAL A 139 -15.36 23.13 0.76
N THR A 140 -14.17 23.67 0.56
CA THR A 140 -13.17 23.07 -0.34
C THR A 140 -12.14 22.30 0.48
N CYS A 141 -11.70 21.17 -0.05
CA CYS A 141 -10.71 20.31 0.58
C CYS A 141 -9.56 20.06 -0.40
N THR A 142 -8.34 20.34 0.02
CA THR A 142 -7.12 20.05 -0.74
C THR A 142 -6.31 18.98 0.00
N GLY A 143 -5.98 17.90 -0.69
CA GLY A 143 -5.16 16.81 -0.14
C GLY A 143 -3.73 16.88 -0.68
N HIS A 144 -2.74 16.75 0.20
CA HIS A 144 -1.32 16.73 -0.10
C HIS A 144 -0.74 15.36 0.26
N GLN A 145 -0.23 14.64 -0.72
CA GLN A 145 0.44 13.36 -0.48
C GLN A 145 1.96 13.57 -0.46
N LEU A 146 2.60 13.28 0.66
CA LEU A 146 4.01 13.51 0.89
C LEU A 146 4.69 12.23 1.37
N TYR A 147 5.96 12.02 0.99
CA TYR A 147 6.81 11.01 1.60
C TYR A 147 7.59 11.62 2.76
N ILE A 148 7.70 10.85 3.84
CA ILE A 148 8.41 11.25 5.06
C ILE A 148 9.39 10.17 5.51
N ALA A 149 10.44 10.59 6.19
CA ALA A 149 11.34 9.69 6.91
C ALA A 149 10.70 9.22 8.24
N PRO A 150 11.23 8.17 8.90
CA PRO A 150 10.71 7.68 10.18
C PRO A 150 10.67 8.69 11.32
N ASP A 151 11.48 9.75 11.23
CA ASP A 151 11.49 10.86 12.18
C ASP A 151 10.46 11.97 11.85
N GLY A 152 9.69 11.80 10.78
CA GLY A 152 8.68 12.76 10.32
C GLY A 152 9.23 13.86 9.42
N THR A 153 10.51 13.81 9.00
CA THR A 153 11.06 14.79 8.07
C THR A 153 10.61 14.54 6.64
N TYR A 154 10.45 15.62 5.86
CA TYR A 154 10.07 15.55 4.45
C TYR A 154 11.16 14.88 3.60
N ILE A 155 10.75 14.05 2.64
CA ILE A 155 11.64 13.48 1.62
C ILE A 155 11.43 14.22 0.30
N PRO A 156 12.42 15.02 -0.17
CA PRO A 156 12.28 15.86 -1.36
C PRO A 156 12.07 15.06 -2.66
N TYR A 157 11.26 15.62 -3.55
CA TYR A 157 11.04 15.09 -4.92
C TYR A 157 12.06 15.61 -5.93
N GLY A 158 12.76 16.73 -5.59
CA GLY A 158 13.82 17.31 -6.41
C GLY A 158 13.40 18.54 -7.22
N ASP A 159 12.18 19.05 -7.05
CA ASP A 159 11.78 20.41 -7.51
C ASP A 159 11.78 21.35 -6.31
N ALA A 160 12.69 22.32 -6.28
CA ALA A 160 12.91 23.18 -5.11
C ALA A 160 11.67 24.04 -4.74
N ALA A 161 10.83 24.42 -5.70
CA ALA A 161 9.64 25.22 -5.42
C ALA A 161 8.51 24.33 -4.85
N GLU A 162 8.33 23.14 -5.41
CA GLU A 162 7.39 22.15 -4.92
C GLU A 162 7.82 21.62 -3.55
N ASP A 163 9.11 21.31 -3.38
CA ASP A 163 9.67 20.84 -2.12
C ASP A 163 9.47 21.85 -0.99
N ALA A 164 9.70 23.17 -1.25
CA ALA A 164 9.46 24.21 -0.25
C ALA A 164 7.97 24.33 0.13
N ALA A 165 7.05 24.20 -0.82
CA ALA A 165 5.61 24.19 -0.56
C ALA A 165 5.20 22.98 0.28
N ASN A 166 5.70 21.80 -0.06
CA ASN A 166 5.44 20.55 0.66
C ASN A 166 6.00 20.56 2.10
N GLU A 167 7.19 21.12 2.30
CA GLU A 167 7.74 21.34 3.65
C GLU A 167 6.87 22.27 4.49
N ALA A 168 6.32 23.32 3.88
CA ALA A 168 5.42 24.26 4.58
C ALA A 168 4.12 23.56 5.01
N VAL A 169 3.51 22.75 4.14
CA VAL A 169 2.32 21.95 4.46
C VAL A 169 2.65 20.96 5.59
N LEU A 170 3.76 20.21 5.49
CA LEU A 170 4.17 19.27 6.53
C LEU A 170 4.40 19.99 7.88
N ALA A 171 5.00 21.19 7.85
CA ALA A 171 5.23 21.98 9.05
C ALA A 171 3.91 22.43 9.70
N ALA A 172 2.90 22.80 8.91
CA ALA A 172 1.57 23.17 9.40
C ALA A 172 0.84 21.99 10.08
N HIS A 173 1.07 20.77 9.61
CA HIS A 173 0.46 19.53 10.13
C HIS A 173 1.38 18.73 11.07
N ARG A 174 2.45 19.32 11.58
CA ARG A 174 3.49 18.60 12.36
C ARG A 174 2.91 17.81 13.53
N GLU A 175 2.04 18.39 14.33
CA GLU A 175 1.44 17.74 15.50
C GLU A 175 0.62 16.49 15.10
N ASN A 176 -0.13 16.61 14.01
CA ASN A 176 -0.90 15.51 13.44
C ASN A 176 0.01 14.36 12.97
N VAL A 177 1.09 14.70 12.27
CA VAL A 177 2.07 13.71 11.80
C VAL A 177 2.78 13.02 12.96
N GLU A 178 3.18 13.75 14.00
CA GLU A 178 3.78 13.18 15.21
C GLU A 178 2.80 12.23 15.93
N THR A 179 1.53 12.60 16.00
CA THR A 179 0.47 11.75 16.56
C THR A 179 0.30 10.47 15.75
N LEU A 180 0.20 10.57 14.42
CA LEU A 180 0.07 9.43 13.52
C LEU A 180 1.27 8.47 13.64
N LEU A 181 2.49 8.99 13.65
CA LEU A 181 3.72 8.21 13.83
C LEU A 181 3.75 7.54 15.21
N SER A 182 3.35 8.24 16.27
CA SER A 182 3.28 7.67 17.62
C SER A 182 2.31 6.49 17.68
N ARG A 183 1.13 6.65 17.08
CA ARG A 183 0.12 5.57 17.03
C ARG A 183 0.60 4.37 16.21
N ALA A 184 1.27 4.61 15.09
CA ALA A 184 1.84 3.53 14.27
C ALA A 184 2.89 2.72 15.05
N ARG A 185 3.74 3.39 15.83
CA ARG A 185 4.72 2.74 16.71
C ARG A 185 4.04 1.91 17.78
N GLU A 186 3.00 2.44 18.40
CA GLU A 186 2.25 1.75 19.45
C GLU A 186 1.55 0.49 18.91
N ILE A 187 0.90 0.58 17.76
CA ILE A 187 0.11 -0.52 17.21
C ILE A 187 1.04 -1.59 16.60
N TRP A 188 1.98 -1.19 15.76
CA TRP A 188 2.75 -2.11 14.91
C TRP A 188 4.24 -2.17 15.22
N GLY A 189 4.75 -1.33 16.12
CA GLY A 189 6.17 -1.26 16.43
C GLY A 189 7.02 -0.74 15.26
N ILE A 190 6.40 -0.05 14.31
CA ILE A 190 7.09 0.50 13.12
C ILE A 190 7.54 1.92 13.46
N PRO A 191 8.82 2.28 13.15
CA PRO A 191 9.41 3.57 13.49
C PRO A 191 8.76 4.72 12.74
#